data_9a73e3a2549907492f6db2b90f4c31b6
#
_entry.id   9a73e3a2549907492f6db2b90f4c31b6
#
_cell.length_a   1.000
_cell.length_b   1.000
_cell.length_c   1.000
_cell.angle_alpha   90.00
_cell.angle_beta   90.00
_cell.angle_gamma   90.00
#
_symmetry.space_group_name_H-M   'P 1'
#
loop_
_entity.id
_entity.type
_entity.pdbx_description
1 polymer ?
#
loop_
_entity_poly.entity_id
_entity_poly.type
_entity_poly.pdbx_seq_one_letter_code
_entity_poly.pdbx_strand_id
1 'polypeptide(L)'
;MKSQLTINTKTKYTESKKYQKHFSLDDRIKIQKIITENRDDTGAMTILLKDIGNIFQNDPSTISKEVKLHRIKKERPFYSTYSYANSLCENFNTCKKTINNGSNKFCKAYSYCTKSCPDFKEMTCSHLKKFPWVCNGCKKVQRCHLNKYFYYSDIANNEYKEKLVSSRE
;
A
#
# COMPACT_ATOMS: atom_id res chain seq x y z
N MET A 1 26.80 10.14 18.06
CA MET A 1 27.22 11.00 16.95
C MET A 1 26.21 10.85 15.83
N LYS A 2 25.42 11.89 15.56
CA LYS A 2 24.38 11.90 14.51
C LYS A 2 25.02 12.46 13.23
N SER A 3 25.29 11.61 12.24
CA SER A 3 25.71 12.05 10.91
C SER A 3 24.52 12.62 10.15
N GLN A 4 24.51 13.94 10.00
CA GLN A 4 23.60 14.63 9.10
C GLN A 4 24.05 14.37 7.66
N LEU A 5 23.24 13.68 6.90
CA LEU A 5 23.37 13.62 5.45
C LEU A 5 22.87 14.96 4.88
N THR A 6 23.80 15.84 4.57
CA THR A 6 23.56 17.05 3.77
C THR A 6 23.28 16.64 2.33
N ILE A 7 22.04 16.77 1.91
CA ILE A 7 21.64 16.64 0.51
C ILE A 7 22.17 17.88 -0.24
N ASN A 8 23.20 17.67 -1.03
CA ASN A 8 23.80 18.71 -1.84
C ASN A 8 22.89 19.02 -3.05
N THR A 9 22.07 20.06 -2.92
CA THR A 9 21.11 20.52 -3.93
C THR A 9 21.78 21.51 -4.89
N LYS A 10 22.74 21.07 -5.67
CA LYS A 10 23.25 21.86 -6.81
C LYS A 10 23.48 20.98 -8.03
N THR A 11 22.41 20.55 -8.64
CA THR A 11 22.41 20.22 -10.07
C THR A 11 21.45 21.19 -10.75
N LYS A 12 22.02 22.14 -11.53
CA LYS A 12 21.28 23.02 -12.42
C LYS A 12 20.56 22.16 -13.47
N TYR A 13 19.29 21.92 -13.27
CA TYR A 13 18.40 21.41 -14.29
C TYR A 13 17.82 22.62 -15.03
N THR A 14 18.52 23.09 -16.03
CA THR A 14 17.99 24.01 -17.05
C THR A 14 17.65 23.19 -18.29
N GLU A 15 16.53 22.47 -18.22
CA GLU A 15 15.77 22.10 -19.41
C GLU A 15 14.32 22.41 -19.12
N SER A 16 13.72 23.25 -19.97
CA SER A 16 12.30 23.53 -19.99
C SER A 16 11.56 22.21 -20.20
N LYS A 17 11.21 21.51 -19.09
CA LYS A 17 10.36 20.33 -19.17
C LYS A 17 9.02 20.79 -19.73
N LYS A 18 8.79 20.51 -21.02
CA LYS A 18 7.46 20.46 -21.62
C LYS A 18 6.57 19.77 -20.59
N TYR A 19 5.49 20.40 -20.16
CA TYR A 19 4.54 19.87 -19.19
C TYR A 19 4.15 18.44 -19.59
N GLN A 20 4.81 17.45 -18.99
CA GLN A 20 4.43 16.06 -19.21
C GLN A 20 3.18 15.79 -18.34
N LYS A 21 2.05 15.63 -19.02
CA LYS A 21 0.76 15.34 -18.38
C LYS A 21 0.76 13.99 -17.62
N HIS A 22 1.76 13.13 -17.86
CA HIS A 22 1.83 11.76 -17.35
C HIS A 22 3.24 11.43 -16.85
N PHE A 23 3.34 10.56 -15.84
CA PHE A 23 4.63 10.10 -15.34
C PHE A 23 5.35 9.21 -16.36
N SER A 24 6.63 9.45 -16.56
CA SER A 24 7.54 8.57 -17.27
C SER A 24 7.87 7.33 -16.41
N LEU A 25 8.53 6.33 -17.01
CA LEU A 25 9.05 5.20 -16.24
C LEU A 25 10.07 5.66 -15.18
N ASP A 26 10.94 6.60 -15.51
CA ASP A 26 11.93 7.14 -14.57
C ASP A 26 11.26 7.85 -13.38
N ASP A 27 10.17 8.58 -13.62
CA ASP A 27 9.41 9.21 -12.54
C ASP A 27 8.79 8.15 -11.64
N ARG A 28 8.25 7.07 -12.20
CA ARG A 28 7.68 5.95 -11.45
C ARG A 28 8.73 5.21 -10.63
N ILE A 29 9.93 5.00 -11.18
CA ILE A 29 11.06 4.42 -10.44
C ILE A 29 11.44 5.31 -9.25
N LYS A 30 11.51 6.63 -9.46
CA LYS A 30 11.78 7.59 -8.38
C LYS A 30 10.69 7.58 -7.31
N ILE A 31 9.40 7.55 -7.70
CA ILE A 31 8.27 7.43 -6.77
C ILE A 31 8.40 6.15 -5.94
N GLN A 32 8.64 5.00 -6.59
CA GLN A 32 8.83 3.73 -5.90
C GLN A 32 10.00 3.77 -4.90
N LYS A 33 11.13 4.34 -5.30
CA LYS A 33 12.31 4.51 -4.45
C LYS A 33 12.00 5.37 -3.23
N ILE A 34 11.39 6.54 -3.43
CA ILE A 34 11.02 7.46 -2.34
C ILE A 34 10.10 6.74 -1.34
N ILE A 35 9.07 6.04 -1.82
CA ILE A 35 8.13 5.32 -0.96
C ILE A 35 8.82 4.20 -0.18
N THR A 36 9.82 3.54 -0.78
CA THR A 36 10.52 2.41 -0.17
C THR A 36 11.52 2.85 0.89
N GLU A 37 12.25 3.92 0.63
CA GLU A 37 13.38 4.36 1.47
C GLU A 37 12.96 5.29 2.61
N ASN A 38 11.84 6.00 2.48
CA ASN A 38 11.40 6.98 3.48
C ASN A 38 10.35 6.42 4.44
N ARG A 39 10.73 5.36 5.16
CA ARG A 39 9.91 4.71 6.20
C ARG A 39 10.63 4.71 7.53
N ASP A 40 9.91 5.03 8.59
CA ASP A 40 10.40 4.83 9.96
C ASP A 40 10.26 3.36 10.42
N ASP A 41 10.67 3.09 11.65
CA ASP A 41 10.61 1.74 12.24
C ASP A 41 9.17 1.26 12.47
N THR A 42 8.22 2.16 12.56
CA THR A 42 6.80 1.82 12.67
C THR A 42 6.19 1.45 11.32
N GLY A 43 6.83 1.85 10.21
CA GLY A 43 6.36 1.72 8.83
C GLY A 43 5.59 2.94 8.34
N ALA A 44 5.57 4.05 9.11
CA ALA A 44 5.01 5.32 8.66
C ALA A 44 5.97 6.05 7.70
N MET A 45 5.42 6.92 6.85
CA MET A 45 6.24 7.76 5.96
C MET A 45 6.92 8.86 6.76
N THR A 46 8.21 9.09 6.47
CA THR A 46 9.01 10.18 7.03
C THR A 46 9.00 11.44 6.16
N ILE A 47 8.50 11.34 4.94
CA ILE A 47 8.34 12.44 3.99
C ILE A 47 6.85 12.71 3.73
N LEU A 48 6.46 13.96 3.59
CA LEU A 48 5.09 14.34 3.29
C LEU A 48 4.78 14.19 1.79
N LEU A 49 3.54 13.88 1.48
CA LEU A 49 3.07 13.79 0.09
C LEU A 49 3.28 15.11 -0.68
N LYS A 50 3.15 16.25 0.01
CA LYS A 50 3.41 17.59 -0.54
C LYS A 50 4.86 17.72 -1.01
N ASP A 51 5.82 17.22 -0.24
CA ASP A 51 7.24 17.33 -0.58
C ASP A 51 7.57 16.47 -1.79
N ILE A 52 6.93 15.31 -1.91
CA ILE A 52 7.05 14.48 -3.11
C ILE A 52 6.45 15.22 -4.32
N GLY A 53 5.29 15.83 -4.16
CA GLY A 53 4.69 16.67 -5.21
C GLY A 53 5.66 17.73 -5.70
N ASN A 54 6.33 18.43 -4.79
CA ASN A 54 7.34 19.44 -5.12
C ASN A 54 8.53 18.87 -5.91
N ILE A 55 9.02 17.67 -5.55
CA ILE A 55 10.12 16.99 -6.26
C ILE A 55 9.77 16.76 -7.74
N PHE A 56 8.52 16.39 -8.01
CA PHE A 56 8.04 16.11 -9.37
C PHE A 56 7.41 17.33 -10.05
N GLN A 57 7.33 18.48 -9.38
CA GLN A 57 6.60 19.66 -9.84
C GLN A 57 5.15 19.34 -10.25
N ASN A 58 4.53 18.46 -9.48
CA ASN A 58 3.17 17.98 -9.67
C ASN A 58 2.33 18.21 -8.40
N ASP A 59 1.02 18.32 -8.60
CA ASP A 59 0.10 18.38 -7.46
C ASP A 59 0.21 17.08 -6.63
N PRO A 60 0.23 17.15 -5.30
CA PRO A 60 0.25 15.97 -4.43
C PRO A 60 -0.85 14.95 -4.73
N SER A 61 -2.01 15.42 -5.19
CA SER A 61 -3.12 14.54 -5.58
C SER A 61 -2.78 13.67 -6.79
N THR A 62 -1.91 14.14 -7.69
CA THR A 62 -1.44 13.38 -8.86
C THR A 62 -0.58 12.20 -8.42
N ILE A 63 0.35 12.43 -7.48
CA ILE A 63 1.15 11.34 -6.88
C ILE A 63 0.24 10.33 -6.16
N SER A 64 -0.73 10.85 -5.41
CA SER A 64 -1.71 10.01 -4.69
C SER A 64 -2.50 9.12 -5.64
N LYS A 65 -2.99 9.68 -6.75
CA LYS A 65 -3.75 8.95 -7.79
C LYS A 65 -2.88 7.89 -8.45
N GLU A 66 -1.66 8.23 -8.84
CA GLU A 66 -0.70 7.30 -9.46
C GLU A 66 -0.50 6.06 -8.58
N VAL A 67 -0.13 6.27 -7.30
CA VAL A 67 0.15 5.15 -6.39
C VAL A 67 -1.11 4.32 -6.09
N LYS A 68 -2.26 4.96 -5.89
CA LYS A 68 -3.52 4.24 -5.61
C LYS A 68 -4.03 3.46 -6.81
N LEU A 69 -3.90 4.02 -8.03
CA LEU A 69 -4.40 3.40 -9.25
C LEU A 69 -3.61 2.15 -9.61
N HIS A 70 -2.28 2.20 -9.43
CA HIS A 70 -1.36 1.16 -9.88
C HIS A 70 -0.85 0.26 -8.75
N ARG A 71 -1.46 0.30 -7.55
CA ARG A 71 -1.11 -0.61 -6.49
C ARG A 71 -1.68 -2.00 -6.73
N ILE A 72 -0.87 -3.01 -6.54
CA ILE A 72 -1.24 -4.41 -6.70
C ILE A 72 -1.51 -5.04 -5.34
N LYS A 73 -2.65 -5.69 -5.20
CA LYS A 73 -2.97 -6.50 -4.02
C LYS A 73 -2.21 -7.81 -4.09
N LYS A 74 -1.40 -8.10 -3.07
CA LYS A 74 -0.90 -9.44 -2.79
C LYS A 74 -1.73 -10.04 -1.68
N GLU A 75 -2.49 -11.04 -2.03
CA GLU A 75 -3.22 -11.82 -1.03
C GLU A 75 -2.23 -12.53 -0.12
N ARG A 76 -2.58 -12.58 1.15
CA ARG A 76 -1.81 -13.36 2.10
C ARG A 76 -1.88 -14.84 1.76
N PRO A 77 -0.81 -15.60 1.97
CA PRO A 77 -0.89 -17.05 1.91
C PRO A 77 -1.94 -17.54 2.91
N PHE A 78 -2.75 -18.50 2.50
CA PHE A 78 -3.67 -19.18 3.40
C PHE A 78 -2.85 -20.04 4.38
N TYR A 79 -2.71 -19.57 5.61
CA TYR A 79 -2.15 -20.39 6.68
C TYR A 79 -3.29 -21.10 7.38
N SER A 80 -3.26 -22.44 7.34
CA SER A 80 -4.25 -23.31 7.98
C SER A 80 -4.18 -23.32 9.52
N THR A 81 -3.29 -22.58 10.11
CA THR A 81 -3.13 -22.54 11.56
C THR A 81 -4.19 -21.66 12.23
N TYR A 82 -4.91 -22.27 13.12
CA TYR A 82 -6.08 -21.81 13.88
C TYR A 82 -6.00 -20.39 14.47
N SER A 83 -4.82 -19.96 14.86
CA SER A 83 -4.66 -18.71 15.63
C SER A 83 -4.67 -17.43 14.80
N TYR A 84 -4.38 -17.50 13.50
CA TYR A 84 -4.22 -16.31 12.66
C TYR A 84 -5.46 -15.93 11.85
N ALA A 85 -6.33 -16.90 11.53
CA ALA A 85 -7.51 -16.63 10.73
C ALA A 85 -8.52 -15.74 11.46
N ASN A 86 -8.63 -15.90 12.78
CA ASN A 86 -9.60 -15.21 13.61
C ASN A 86 -9.26 -13.73 13.85
N SER A 87 -7.96 -13.38 13.86
CA SER A 87 -7.51 -12.00 14.10
C SER A 87 -7.68 -11.04 12.91
N LEU A 88 -8.31 -11.51 11.82
CA LEU A 88 -8.40 -10.76 10.56
C LEU A 88 -9.75 -10.12 10.32
N CYS A 89 -10.69 -10.33 11.22
CA CYS A 89 -11.97 -9.64 11.22
C CYS A 89 -11.88 -8.40 12.12
N GLU A 90 -12.22 -7.21 11.61
CA GLU A 90 -12.32 -6.00 12.43
C GLU A 90 -13.28 -6.16 13.60
N ASN A 91 -14.34 -6.98 13.43
CA ASN A 91 -15.37 -7.24 14.44
C ASN A 91 -14.98 -8.37 15.41
N PHE A 92 -13.82 -8.99 15.29
CA PHE A 92 -13.42 -10.18 16.03
C PHE A 92 -13.57 -10.03 17.56
N ASN A 93 -13.16 -8.89 18.11
CA ASN A 93 -13.20 -8.65 19.56
C ASN A 93 -14.59 -8.31 20.08
N THR A 94 -15.46 -7.78 19.24
CA THR A 94 -16.80 -7.29 19.60
C THR A 94 -17.91 -8.25 19.17
N CYS A 95 -17.60 -9.22 18.30
CA CYS A 95 -18.56 -10.15 17.76
C CYS A 95 -19.07 -11.11 18.85
N LYS A 96 -20.39 -11.09 19.07
CA LYS A 96 -21.10 -11.98 20.01
C LYS A 96 -21.86 -13.11 19.31
N LYS A 97 -21.75 -13.25 18.00
CA LYS A 97 -22.47 -14.25 17.23
C LYS A 97 -22.01 -15.67 17.56
N THR A 98 -22.95 -16.53 17.84
CA THR A 98 -22.76 -17.97 17.89
C THR A 98 -22.88 -18.53 16.47
N ILE A 99 -21.96 -19.37 16.06
CA ILE A 99 -22.05 -20.05 14.77
C ILE A 99 -23.00 -21.21 14.94
N ASN A 100 -24.15 -21.18 14.23
CA ASN A 100 -25.22 -22.18 14.28
C ASN A 100 -24.82 -23.51 13.60
N ASN A 101 -23.88 -24.24 14.20
CA ASN A 101 -23.60 -25.63 13.85
C ASN A 101 -23.88 -26.55 15.07
N GLY A 102 -24.89 -26.22 15.85
CA GLY A 102 -25.28 -27.05 17.00
C GLY A 102 -24.35 -26.98 18.22
N SER A 103 -23.32 -26.14 18.16
CA SER A 103 -22.44 -25.88 19.30
C SER A 103 -22.44 -24.38 19.62
N ASN A 104 -22.73 -24.06 20.88
CA ASN A 104 -22.73 -22.68 21.43
C ASN A 104 -21.31 -22.05 21.47
N LYS A 105 -20.58 -22.12 20.37
CA LYS A 105 -19.21 -21.58 20.32
C LYS A 105 -19.20 -20.24 19.58
N PHE A 106 -18.61 -19.25 20.24
CA PHE A 106 -18.40 -17.91 19.67
C PHE A 106 -17.41 -17.94 18.50
N CYS A 107 -17.47 -16.96 17.62
CA CYS A 107 -16.57 -16.75 16.48
C CYS A 107 -15.08 -16.99 16.82
N LYS A 108 -14.66 -16.64 18.03
CA LYS A 108 -13.29 -16.87 18.54
C LYS A 108 -12.83 -18.34 18.51
N ALA A 109 -13.74 -19.29 18.42
CA ALA A 109 -13.46 -20.72 18.43
C ALA A 109 -13.33 -21.34 17.02
N TYR A 110 -13.61 -20.59 15.95
CA TYR A 110 -13.70 -21.15 14.60
C TYR A 110 -12.72 -20.52 13.61
N SER A 111 -11.93 -21.36 12.96
CA SER A 111 -11.00 -20.98 11.88
C SER A 111 -11.70 -20.59 10.57
N TYR A 112 -12.99 -20.83 10.44
CA TYR A 112 -13.77 -20.65 9.21
C TYR A 112 -14.59 -19.36 9.17
N CYS A 113 -14.48 -18.50 10.17
CA CYS A 113 -15.26 -17.27 10.27
C CYS A 113 -15.20 -16.39 9.01
N THR A 114 -14.05 -16.36 8.34
CA THR A 114 -13.83 -15.52 7.16
C THR A 114 -14.64 -15.90 5.93
N LYS A 115 -15.07 -17.17 5.80
CA LYS A 115 -15.78 -17.64 4.60
C LYS A 115 -17.29 -17.71 4.79
N SER A 116 -17.75 -17.89 6.03
CA SER A 116 -19.14 -18.22 6.34
C SER A 116 -19.89 -17.12 7.09
N CYS A 117 -19.19 -16.09 7.57
CA CYS A 117 -19.79 -15.04 8.38
C CYS A 117 -20.23 -13.85 7.51
N PRO A 118 -21.52 -13.51 7.46
CA PRO A 118 -22.01 -12.35 6.69
C PRO A 118 -21.50 -11.00 7.26
N ASP A 119 -21.09 -10.98 8.54
CA ASP A 119 -20.55 -9.77 9.18
C ASP A 119 -19.02 -9.75 9.19
N PHE A 120 -18.39 -10.62 8.42
CA PHE A 120 -16.94 -10.59 8.28
C PHE A 120 -16.51 -9.28 7.64
N LYS A 121 -15.71 -8.52 8.36
CA LYS A 121 -15.09 -7.31 7.86
C LYS A 121 -13.57 -7.47 7.89
N GLU A 122 -12.96 -7.52 6.73
CA GLU A 122 -11.53 -7.76 6.62
C GLU A 122 -10.73 -6.66 7.31
N MET A 123 -9.86 -7.07 8.24
CA MET A 123 -8.96 -6.16 8.90
C MET A 123 -7.90 -5.65 7.92
N THR A 124 -7.81 -4.34 7.79
CA THR A 124 -6.81 -3.68 6.96
C THR A 124 -5.74 -3.02 7.83
N CYS A 125 -4.50 -3.04 7.36
CA CYS A 125 -3.40 -2.36 8.03
C CYS A 125 -3.68 -0.84 8.12
N SER A 126 -3.50 -0.24 9.30
CA SER A 126 -3.71 1.20 9.51
C SER A 126 -2.84 2.07 8.60
N HIS A 127 -1.63 1.60 8.25
CA HIS A 127 -0.74 2.30 7.30
C HIS A 127 -1.31 2.36 5.88
N LEU A 128 -2.18 1.40 5.48
CA LEU A 128 -2.83 1.42 4.17
C LEU A 128 -4.00 2.42 4.09
N LYS A 129 -4.44 2.97 5.22
CA LYS A 129 -5.46 4.04 5.27
C LYS A 129 -4.87 5.43 5.01
N LYS A 130 -3.54 5.57 5.07
CA LYS A 130 -2.79 6.81 4.86
C LYS A 130 -1.79 6.65 3.71
N PHE A 131 -1.25 7.78 3.23
CA PHE A 131 -0.14 7.74 2.28
C PHE A 131 1.01 6.87 2.81
N PRO A 132 1.61 6.04 1.97
CA PRO A 132 1.46 5.87 0.53
C PRO A 132 0.51 4.73 0.12
N TRP A 133 -0.35 4.21 0.99
CA TRP A 133 -1.35 3.14 0.74
C TRP A 133 -0.77 1.82 0.23
N VAL A 134 0.53 1.61 0.36
CA VAL A 134 1.28 0.41 -0.08
C VAL A 134 2.25 -0.04 1.01
N CYS A 135 2.73 -1.26 0.88
CA CYS A 135 3.64 -1.90 1.85
C CYS A 135 5.11 -1.82 1.45
N ASN A 136 5.45 -1.11 0.37
CA ASN A 136 6.84 -0.90 -0.03
C ASN A 136 7.63 -0.28 1.13
N GLY A 137 8.80 -0.82 1.44
CA GLY A 137 9.67 -0.35 2.51
C GLY A 137 9.18 -0.61 3.95
N CYS A 138 8.02 -1.27 4.15
CA CYS A 138 7.54 -1.62 5.48
C CYS A 138 8.41 -2.70 6.12
N LYS A 139 9.10 -2.40 7.21
CA LYS A 139 9.98 -3.35 7.92
C LYS A 139 9.24 -4.57 8.47
N LYS A 140 7.95 -4.45 8.73
CA LYS A 140 7.10 -5.52 9.24
C LYS A 140 6.46 -6.38 8.14
N VAL A 141 6.76 -6.12 6.86
CA VAL A 141 6.07 -6.74 5.72
C VAL A 141 6.12 -8.26 5.73
N GLN A 142 7.26 -8.85 6.12
CA GLN A 142 7.44 -10.30 6.14
C GLN A 142 6.63 -10.98 7.26
N ARG A 143 6.47 -10.31 8.40
CA ARG A 143 5.73 -10.82 9.57
C ARG A 143 4.26 -10.41 9.57
N CYS A 144 3.85 -9.60 8.60
CA CYS A 144 2.48 -9.10 8.49
C CYS A 144 1.57 -10.16 7.91
N HIS A 145 0.48 -10.46 8.60
CA HIS A 145 -0.53 -11.45 8.20
C HIS A 145 -1.72 -10.85 7.45
N LEU A 146 -1.75 -9.53 7.27
CA LEU A 146 -2.79 -8.82 6.54
C LEU A 146 -2.51 -8.85 5.04
N ASN A 147 -3.54 -8.60 4.23
CA ASN A 147 -3.37 -8.38 2.80
C ASN A 147 -2.43 -7.20 2.57
N LYS A 148 -1.58 -7.34 1.58
CA LYS A 148 -0.54 -6.38 1.26
C LYS A 148 -0.83 -5.72 -0.07
N TYR A 149 -0.41 -4.47 -0.20
CA TYR A 149 -0.45 -3.74 -1.45
C TYR A 149 0.95 -3.26 -1.78
N PHE A 150 1.33 -3.36 -3.04
CA PHE A 150 2.64 -2.91 -3.50
C PHE A 150 2.50 -2.04 -4.74
N TYR A 151 3.37 -1.07 -4.87
CA TYR A 151 3.55 -0.28 -6.06
C TYR A 151 4.84 -0.72 -6.76
N TYR A 152 4.74 -1.08 -8.02
CA TYR A 152 5.86 -1.45 -8.89
C TYR A 152 5.88 -0.54 -10.11
N SER A 153 6.97 0.15 -10.31
CA SER A 153 7.12 1.16 -11.37
C SER A 153 6.97 0.59 -12.79
N ASP A 154 7.49 -0.61 -13.02
CA ASP A 154 7.41 -1.34 -14.28
C ASP A 154 5.96 -1.73 -14.61
N ILE A 155 5.26 -2.30 -13.64
CA ILE A 155 3.87 -2.71 -13.81
C ILE A 155 2.98 -1.47 -14.02
N ALA A 156 3.15 -0.43 -13.20
CA ALA A 156 2.41 0.82 -13.36
C ALA A 156 2.62 1.45 -14.75
N ASN A 157 3.84 1.36 -15.28
CA ASN A 157 4.16 1.87 -16.60
C ASN A 157 3.54 1.03 -17.73
N ASN A 158 3.51 -0.29 -17.58
CA ASN A 158 2.87 -1.19 -18.55
C ASN A 158 1.36 -1.01 -18.57
N GLU A 159 0.70 -0.99 -17.41
CA GLU A 159 -0.73 -0.70 -17.30
C GLU A 159 -1.11 0.66 -17.92
N TYR A 160 -0.27 1.66 -17.73
CA TYR A 160 -0.47 2.97 -18.35
C TYR A 160 -0.38 2.90 -19.88
N LYS A 161 0.62 2.19 -20.43
CA LYS A 161 0.78 2.01 -21.88
C LYS A 161 -0.39 1.26 -22.49
N GLU A 162 -0.85 0.18 -21.85
CA GLU A 162 -2.01 -0.59 -22.28
C GLU A 162 -3.27 0.26 -22.35
N LYS A 163 -3.51 1.10 -21.33
CA LYS A 163 -4.65 2.04 -21.34
C LYS A 163 -4.55 3.09 -22.43
N LEU A 164 -3.36 3.55 -22.78
CA LEU A 164 -3.15 4.49 -23.89
C LEU A 164 -3.49 3.85 -25.24
N VAL A 165 -3.15 2.58 -25.42
CA VAL A 165 -3.49 1.84 -26.66
C VAL A 165 -5.00 1.64 -26.76
N SER A 166 -5.62 1.08 -25.71
CA SER A 166 -7.05 0.80 -25.68
C SER A 166 -7.96 2.04 -25.77
N SER A 167 -7.44 3.22 -25.48
CA SER A 167 -8.20 4.48 -25.60
C SER A 167 -8.15 5.10 -26.99
N ARG A 168 -7.39 4.50 -27.93
CA ARG A 168 -7.23 4.98 -29.33
C ARG A 168 -7.96 4.10 -30.34
N GLU A 169 -8.48 2.97 -29.88
CA GLU A 169 -9.39 2.10 -30.63
C GLU A 169 -10.86 2.54 -30.41
#